data_ca7764812d16c9b8f418b71ca24da72a
#
_entry.id   ca7764812d16c9b8f418b71ca24da72a
#
_cell.length_a   1.000
_cell.length_b   1.000
_cell.length_c   1.000
_cell.angle_alpha   90.00
_cell.angle_beta   90.00
_cell.angle_gamma   90.00
#
_symmetry.space_group_name_H-M   'P 1'
#
loop_
_entity.id
_entity.type
_entity.pdbx_description
1 polymer ?
#
loop_
_entity_poly.entity_id
_entity_poly.type
_entity_poly.pdbx_seq_one_letter_code
_entity_poly.pdbx_strand_id
1 'polypeptide(L)'
;MENKEFEFKGLAMNGFLALFVELAIIALSIWGFAAFALEKLSTPFLSVIGLLLACILPIGFRKLEPNEAMVMLFFGKYKGTFTKTGFHWVIFLMTSKKVSLRARNLNPDNIKVNDKTGNPIMIGQILVWRLKDTYKAMFEIDSQTMAGGGSGTATVSVSSRMKAFESFIKVQSDAALREVAGMYAYDENEAEKDELTLRAGGKEINDVLLSKLNERLAMSGLEVLEARINYLAYSPEIAAVMLRRQQAAAIISAREKIVEGAVSMVKMALDKLKDEGVVELDEERKAAMVSNLMVVLCADESAQPVVNTGSLY
;
A
#
# COMPACT_ATOMS: atom_id res chain seq x y z
N MET A 1 22.26 10.73 22.11
CA MET A 1 22.71 10.86 20.70
C MET A 1 21.46 10.94 19.86
N GLU A 2 21.31 11.97 19.02
CA GLU A 2 20.12 12.10 18.18
C GLU A 2 20.07 10.93 17.18
N ASN A 3 19.08 10.07 17.33
CA ASN A 3 18.77 8.98 16.41
C ASN A 3 18.08 9.54 15.14
N LYS A 4 18.73 10.48 14.46
CA LYS A 4 18.22 11.11 13.25
C LYS A 4 19.15 10.88 12.08
N GLU A 5 18.57 10.70 10.91
CA GLU A 5 19.31 10.68 9.66
C GLU A 5 19.97 12.04 9.41
N PHE A 6 21.23 12.03 9.02
CA PHE A 6 21.94 13.24 8.59
C PHE A 6 22.78 12.93 7.35
N GLU A 7 22.98 13.95 6.51
CA GLU A 7 23.81 13.83 5.31
C GLU A 7 25.26 13.58 5.69
N PHE A 8 25.91 12.68 4.96
CA PHE A 8 27.32 12.39 5.15
C PHE A 8 28.20 13.62 4.93
N LYS A 9 28.90 14.05 5.95
CA LYS A 9 29.83 15.22 5.94
C LYS A 9 31.31 14.83 5.83
N GLY A 10 31.60 13.58 5.58
CA GLY A 10 32.98 13.10 5.43
C GLY A 10 33.58 13.43 4.07
N LEU A 11 34.87 13.12 3.94
CA LEU A 11 35.63 13.36 2.70
C LEU A 11 35.13 12.45 1.60
N ALA A 12 34.47 13.04 0.61
CA ALA A 12 34.03 12.36 -0.61
C ALA A 12 34.53 13.19 -1.80
N MET A 13 35.37 12.58 -2.62
CA MET A 13 35.94 13.21 -3.83
C MET A 13 35.23 12.66 -5.07
N ASN A 14 35.27 13.44 -6.16
CA ASN A 14 34.86 12.91 -7.46
C ASN A 14 35.73 11.69 -7.82
N GLY A 15 35.11 10.57 -8.15
CA GLY A 15 35.80 9.33 -8.42
C GLY A 15 36.73 9.38 -9.63
N PHE A 16 36.36 10.17 -10.66
CA PHE A 16 37.25 10.36 -11.82
C PHE A 16 38.53 11.14 -11.46
N LEU A 17 38.42 12.14 -10.59
CA LEU A 17 39.58 12.88 -10.10
C LEU A 17 40.47 11.98 -9.23
N ALA A 18 39.86 11.20 -8.34
CA ALA A 18 40.58 10.24 -7.53
C ALA A 18 41.27 9.15 -8.37
N LEU A 19 40.63 8.67 -9.44
CA LEU A 19 41.21 7.74 -10.40
C LEU A 19 42.41 8.34 -11.12
N PHE A 20 42.32 9.61 -11.52
CA PHE A 20 43.44 10.31 -12.15
C PHE A 20 44.65 10.43 -11.20
N VAL A 21 44.41 10.77 -9.94
CA VAL A 21 45.44 10.84 -8.90
C VAL A 21 46.08 9.45 -8.68
N GLU A 22 45.28 8.40 -8.63
CA GLU A 22 45.76 7.04 -8.48
C GLU A 22 46.66 6.62 -9.67
N LEU A 23 46.24 6.87 -10.90
CA LEU A 23 47.05 6.62 -12.10
C LEU A 23 48.36 7.41 -12.09
N ALA A 24 48.36 8.67 -11.62
CA ALA A 24 49.54 9.48 -11.46
C ALA A 24 50.50 8.87 -10.41
N ILE A 25 49.98 8.40 -9.28
CA ILE A 25 50.79 7.70 -8.24
C ILE A 25 51.42 6.44 -8.81
N ILE A 26 50.66 5.63 -9.55
CA ILE A 26 51.19 4.42 -10.22
C ILE A 26 52.30 4.77 -11.20
N ALA A 27 52.09 5.75 -12.07
CA ALA A 27 53.06 6.19 -13.06
C ALA A 27 54.37 6.69 -12.39
N LEU A 28 54.24 7.51 -11.34
CA LEU A 28 55.37 7.99 -10.57
C LEU A 28 56.14 6.86 -9.85
N SER A 29 55.43 5.88 -9.32
CA SER A 29 56.02 4.72 -8.67
C SER A 29 56.83 3.86 -9.68
N ILE A 30 56.24 3.61 -10.87
CA ILE A 30 56.92 2.86 -11.95
C ILE A 30 58.16 3.64 -12.43
N TRP A 31 58.03 4.96 -12.63
CA TRP A 31 59.15 5.82 -13.02
C TRP A 31 60.28 5.78 -11.98
N GLY A 32 59.95 5.86 -10.69
CA GLY A 32 60.88 5.78 -9.58
C GLY A 32 61.62 4.45 -9.53
N PHE A 33 60.95 3.30 -9.79
CA PHE A 33 61.58 2.01 -9.92
C PHE A 33 62.53 1.93 -11.15
N ALA A 34 62.13 2.50 -12.28
CA ALA A 34 62.96 2.56 -13.47
C ALA A 34 64.20 3.44 -13.22
N ALA A 35 64.06 4.58 -12.54
CA ALA A 35 65.19 5.44 -12.17
C ALA A 35 66.15 4.79 -11.18
N PHE A 36 65.63 3.96 -10.24
CA PHE A 36 66.47 3.15 -9.37
C PHE A 36 67.26 2.09 -10.15
N ALA A 37 66.59 1.37 -11.06
CA ALA A 37 67.25 0.37 -11.92
C ALA A 37 68.37 0.96 -12.82
N LEU A 38 68.26 2.25 -13.14
CA LEU A 38 69.26 3.01 -13.92
C LEU A 38 70.33 3.70 -13.03
N GLU A 39 70.41 3.32 -11.73
CA GLU A 39 71.38 3.85 -10.74
C GLU A 39 71.26 5.38 -10.51
N LYS A 40 70.14 6.01 -10.93
CA LYS A 40 69.88 7.45 -10.75
C LYS A 40 69.33 7.79 -9.37
N LEU A 41 68.80 6.81 -8.65
CA LEU A 41 68.26 6.94 -7.31
C LEU A 41 68.91 5.95 -6.35
N SER A 42 69.26 6.38 -5.15
CA SER A 42 69.97 5.52 -4.18
C SER A 42 69.01 4.56 -3.42
N THR A 43 67.69 4.87 -3.35
CA THR A 43 66.73 4.01 -2.65
C THR A 43 65.35 4.07 -3.32
N PRO A 44 64.65 2.92 -3.53
CA PRO A 44 63.31 2.87 -4.12
C PRO A 44 62.17 3.09 -3.08
N PHE A 45 62.48 3.58 -1.89
CA PHE A 45 61.53 3.64 -0.76
C PHE A 45 60.22 4.38 -1.07
N LEU A 46 60.30 5.55 -1.76
CA LEU A 46 59.14 6.31 -2.16
C LEU A 46 58.28 5.55 -3.16
N SER A 47 58.89 4.81 -4.09
CA SER A 47 58.19 4.02 -5.10
C SER A 47 57.46 2.82 -4.48
N VAL A 48 58.03 2.22 -3.43
CA VAL A 48 57.38 1.14 -2.67
C VAL A 48 56.14 1.68 -1.92
N ILE A 49 56.25 2.85 -1.26
CA ILE A 49 55.12 3.49 -0.60
C ILE A 49 54.02 3.86 -1.61
N GLY A 50 54.41 4.42 -2.75
CA GLY A 50 53.44 4.75 -3.81
C GLY A 50 52.68 3.53 -4.33
N LEU A 51 53.37 2.40 -4.51
CA LEU A 51 52.72 1.16 -4.91
C LEU A 51 51.80 0.60 -3.85
N LEU A 52 52.14 0.66 -2.56
CA LEU A 52 51.26 0.27 -1.47
C LEU A 52 50.02 1.14 -1.40
N LEU A 53 50.17 2.46 -1.56
CA LEU A 53 49.02 3.39 -1.62
C LEU A 53 48.12 3.07 -2.82
N ALA A 54 48.69 2.81 -3.99
CA ALA A 54 47.98 2.43 -5.19
C ALA A 54 47.16 1.11 -5.03
N CYS A 55 47.60 0.19 -4.18
CA CYS A 55 46.84 -1.03 -3.86
C CYS A 55 45.65 -0.77 -2.90
N ILE A 56 45.76 0.24 -2.05
CA ILE A 56 44.74 0.55 -1.03
C ILE A 56 43.65 1.51 -1.55
N LEU A 57 44.03 2.48 -2.38
CA LEU A 57 43.11 3.51 -2.91
C LEU A 57 41.89 2.95 -3.66
N PRO A 58 41.98 1.86 -4.46
CA PRO A 58 40.86 1.28 -5.19
C PRO A 58 39.69 0.83 -4.30
N ILE A 59 39.98 0.45 -3.05
CA ILE A 59 38.97 -0.02 -2.09
C ILE A 59 37.94 1.11 -1.76
N GLY A 60 38.35 2.38 -1.92
CA GLY A 60 37.53 3.56 -1.65
C GLY A 60 36.54 3.92 -2.73
N PHE A 61 36.64 3.35 -3.95
CA PHE A 61 35.71 3.70 -5.02
C PHE A 61 34.32 3.15 -4.80
N ARG A 62 33.32 4.04 -4.95
CA ARG A 62 31.91 3.73 -4.78
C ARG A 62 31.11 4.31 -5.95
N LYS A 63 30.22 3.50 -6.53
CA LYS A 63 29.25 3.92 -7.54
C LYS A 63 27.87 3.95 -6.89
N LEU A 64 27.16 5.07 -7.02
CA LEU A 64 25.80 5.25 -6.53
C LEU A 64 24.88 5.64 -7.69
N GLU A 65 23.81 4.88 -7.86
CA GLU A 65 22.79 5.13 -8.89
C GLU A 65 21.73 6.10 -8.39
N PRO A 66 20.95 6.73 -9.29
CA PRO A 66 19.80 7.55 -8.88
C PRO A 66 18.81 6.74 -8.03
N ASN A 67 18.28 7.39 -6.99
CA ASN A 67 17.37 6.78 -6.01
C ASN A 67 17.99 5.57 -5.26
N GLU A 68 19.27 5.64 -5.00
CA GLU A 68 19.99 4.79 -4.06
C GLU A 68 20.64 5.66 -2.99
N ALA A 69 20.80 5.10 -1.82
CA ALA A 69 21.51 5.72 -0.71
C ALA A 69 22.54 4.74 -0.15
N MET A 70 23.59 5.30 0.43
CA MET A 70 24.67 4.55 1.05
C MET A 70 24.84 4.99 2.49
N VAL A 71 24.53 4.10 3.43
CA VAL A 71 24.70 4.33 4.86
C VAL A 71 26.18 4.11 5.21
N MET A 72 26.83 5.16 5.70
CA MET A 72 28.26 5.18 5.98
C MET A 72 28.54 4.93 7.46
N LEU A 73 29.39 3.93 7.71
CA LEU A 73 29.83 3.55 9.04
C LEU A 73 31.35 3.67 9.15
N PHE A 74 31.84 4.24 10.23
CA PHE A 74 33.26 4.28 10.56
C PHE A 74 33.50 3.55 11.87
N PHE A 75 34.14 2.39 11.81
CA PHE A 75 34.34 1.50 12.95
C PHE A 75 33.07 1.28 13.79
N GLY A 76 31.94 0.98 13.11
CA GLY A 76 30.66 0.76 13.77
C GLY A 76 29.86 2.02 14.12
N LYS A 77 30.46 3.22 14.06
CA LYS A 77 29.75 4.49 14.32
C LYS A 77 29.13 5.02 13.02
N TYR A 78 27.83 5.36 13.08
CA TYR A 78 27.13 6.01 11.97
C TYR A 78 27.71 7.40 11.69
N LYS A 79 28.05 7.66 10.43
CA LYS A 79 28.67 8.93 9.95
C LYS A 79 27.81 9.70 8.97
N GLY A 80 26.60 9.20 8.72
CA GLY A 80 25.63 9.84 7.82
C GLY A 80 25.29 8.99 6.62
N THR A 81 24.29 9.44 5.87
CA THR A 81 23.81 8.81 4.63
C THR A 81 24.32 9.61 3.43
N PHE A 82 24.94 8.91 2.50
CA PHE A 82 25.44 9.49 1.25
C PHE A 82 24.44 9.24 0.13
N THR A 83 23.92 10.33 -0.44
CA THR A 83 22.86 10.29 -1.48
C THR A 83 23.30 10.88 -2.82
N LYS A 84 24.54 11.45 -2.90
CA LYS A 84 25.04 12.04 -4.15
C LYS A 84 25.30 10.95 -5.18
N THR A 85 24.58 11.00 -6.27
CA THR A 85 24.70 10.04 -7.38
C THR A 85 26.00 10.21 -8.15
N GLY A 86 26.48 9.12 -8.75
CA GLY A 86 27.67 9.11 -9.57
C GLY A 86 28.80 8.25 -9.02
N PHE A 87 29.98 8.50 -9.53
CA PHE A 87 31.21 7.80 -9.15
C PHE A 87 32.00 8.67 -8.17
N HIS A 88 32.18 8.15 -6.95
CA HIS A 88 32.85 8.86 -5.86
C HIS A 88 33.91 7.98 -5.21
N TRP A 89 34.91 8.65 -4.67
CA TRP A 89 35.92 8.02 -3.81
C TRP A 89 35.69 8.47 -2.37
N VAL A 90 35.66 7.50 -1.46
CA VAL A 90 35.49 7.69 -0.02
C VAL A 90 36.61 6.96 0.71
N ILE A 91 36.97 7.41 1.90
CA ILE A 91 38.05 6.79 2.70
C ILE A 91 37.79 5.29 2.84
N PHE A 92 38.79 4.48 2.49
CA PHE A 92 38.74 3.00 2.47
C PHE A 92 38.38 2.36 3.82
N LEU A 93 38.61 3.04 4.95
CA LEU A 93 38.26 2.59 6.30
C LEU A 93 36.74 2.63 6.60
N MET A 94 35.95 3.17 5.71
CA MET A 94 34.49 3.27 5.88
C MET A 94 33.79 2.04 5.32
N THR A 95 33.00 1.41 6.17
CA THR A 95 32.03 0.39 5.74
C THR A 95 30.77 1.08 5.22
N SER A 96 30.32 0.69 4.05
CA SER A 96 29.11 1.23 3.42
C SER A 96 28.06 0.17 3.22
N LYS A 97 26.82 0.49 3.56
CA LYS A 97 25.65 -0.36 3.31
C LYS A 97 24.71 0.35 2.33
N LYS A 98 24.56 -0.23 1.13
CA LYS A 98 23.75 0.32 0.05
C LYS A 98 22.28 -0.07 0.24
N VAL A 99 21.35 0.87 0.01
CA VAL A 99 19.90 0.67 0.05
C VAL A 99 19.23 1.38 -1.12
N SER A 100 18.06 0.91 -1.53
CA SER A 100 17.27 1.52 -2.59
C SER A 100 16.18 2.41 -1.97
N LEU A 101 16.05 3.64 -2.49
CA LEU A 101 14.99 4.59 -2.12
C LEU A 101 13.82 4.56 -3.11
N ARG A 102 13.89 3.68 -4.13
CA ARG A 102 12.84 3.56 -5.17
C ARG A 102 11.56 3.04 -4.55
N ALA A 103 10.43 3.59 -4.99
CA ALA A 103 9.12 3.06 -4.64
C ALA A 103 8.96 1.62 -5.17
N ARG A 104 8.30 0.78 -4.38
CA ARG A 104 8.06 -0.63 -4.68
C ARG A 104 6.60 -0.99 -4.42
N ASN A 105 6.08 -1.87 -5.25
CA ASN A 105 4.77 -2.46 -5.04
C ASN A 105 4.90 -3.71 -4.17
N LEU A 106 3.94 -3.87 -3.26
CA LEU A 106 3.73 -5.07 -2.46
C LEU A 106 2.26 -5.48 -2.59
N ASN A 107 2.05 -6.74 -2.93
CA ASN A 107 0.73 -7.35 -2.97
C ASN A 107 0.75 -8.59 -2.05
N PRO A 108 0.43 -8.43 -0.77
CA PRO A 108 0.35 -9.54 0.18
C PRO A 108 -0.77 -10.51 -0.20
N ASP A 109 -0.72 -11.72 0.35
CA ASP A 109 -1.81 -12.68 0.22
C ASP A 109 -3.07 -12.16 0.93
N ASN A 110 -4.25 -12.55 0.43
CA ASN A 110 -5.50 -12.22 1.07
C ASN A 110 -5.58 -12.86 2.46
N ILE A 111 -6.05 -12.10 3.44
CA ILE A 111 -6.21 -12.58 4.82
C ILE A 111 -7.69 -12.74 5.18
N LYS A 112 -7.96 -13.72 6.03
CA LYS A 112 -9.27 -13.90 6.64
C LYS A 112 -9.34 -13.06 7.92
N VAL A 113 -10.35 -12.19 7.99
CA VAL A 113 -10.61 -11.30 9.14
C VAL A 113 -12.10 -11.24 9.41
N ASN A 114 -12.49 -10.74 10.57
CA ASN A 114 -13.88 -10.44 10.86
C ASN A 114 -14.12 -8.95 10.64
N ASP A 115 -15.29 -8.62 10.08
CA ASP A 115 -15.78 -7.26 9.98
C ASP A 115 -16.32 -6.75 11.34
N LYS A 116 -16.86 -5.52 11.38
CA LYS A 116 -17.43 -4.90 12.59
C LYS A 116 -18.57 -5.75 13.19
N THR A 117 -19.32 -6.45 12.36
CA THR A 117 -20.47 -7.28 12.78
C THR A 117 -20.06 -8.70 13.15
N GLY A 118 -18.79 -9.07 13.00
CA GLY A 118 -18.24 -10.38 13.31
C GLY A 118 -18.31 -11.38 12.17
N ASN A 119 -18.69 -10.99 10.97
CA ASN A 119 -18.72 -11.86 9.82
C ASN A 119 -17.31 -12.12 9.28
N PRO A 120 -16.92 -13.37 9.01
CA PRO A 120 -15.64 -13.67 8.42
C PRO A 120 -15.59 -13.27 6.94
N ILE A 121 -14.67 -12.37 6.61
CA ILE A 121 -14.41 -11.88 5.26
C ILE A 121 -12.98 -12.19 4.82
N MET A 122 -12.78 -12.35 3.52
CA MET A 122 -11.47 -12.40 2.87
C MET A 122 -11.18 -11.03 2.30
N ILE A 123 -10.07 -10.43 2.75
CA ILE A 123 -9.67 -9.08 2.33
C ILE A 123 -8.22 -9.09 1.87
N GLY A 124 -7.93 -8.38 0.79
CA GLY A 124 -6.60 -8.17 0.25
C GLY A 124 -6.31 -6.69 0.02
N GLN A 125 -5.03 -6.36 -0.06
CA GLN A 125 -4.56 -5.00 -0.26
C GLN A 125 -3.36 -4.94 -1.20
N ILE A 126 -3.19 -3.81 -1.85
CA ILE A 126 -1.98 -3.46 -2.61
C ILE A 126 -1.37 -2.22 -1.97
N LEU A 127 -0.07 -2.26 -1.79
CA LEU A 127 0.70 -1.20 -1.16
C LEU A 127 1.79 -0.71 -2.11
N VAL A 128 1.99 0.61 -2.13
CA VAL A 128 3.18 1.24 -2.71
C VAL A 128 3.98 1.83 -1.57
N TRP A 129 5.21 1.41 -1.40
CA TRP A 129 6.05 1.81 -0.29
C TRP A 129 7.46 2.20 -0.73
N ARG A 130 8.14 2.97 0.09
CA ARG A 130 9.56 3.33 -0.09
C ARG A 130 10.27 3.46 1.25
N LEU A 131 11.58 3.47 1.18
CA LEU A 131 12.43 3.82 2.31
C LEU A 131 12.52 5.35 2.42
N LYS A 132 12.18 5.91 3.58
CA LYS A 132 12.21 7.34 3.88
C LYS A 132 13.39 7.73 4.75
N ASP A 133 13.63 6.98 5.82
CA ASP A 133 14.72 7.21 6.77
C ASP A 133 15.65 5.98 6.80
N THR A 134 16.84 6.16 6.23
CA THR A 134 17.82 5.07 6.10
C THR A 134 18.43 4.67 7.44
N TYR A 135 18.54 5.61 8.39
CA TYR A 135 19.08 5.33 9.72
C TYR A 135 18.16 4.38 10.48
N LYS A 136 16.88 4.75 10.60
CA LYS A 136 15.88 3.92 11.28
C LYS A 136 15.77 2.53 10.67
N ALA A 137 15.65 2.46 9.35
CA ALA A 137 15.50 1.19 8.65
C ALA A 137 16.71 0.25 8.80
N MET A 138 17.91 0.80 8.99
CA MET A 138 19.13 0.01 9.07
C MET A 138 19.55 -0.36 10.49
N PHE A 139 19.08 0.37 11.51
CA PHE A 139 19.57 0.22 12.88
C PHE A 139 18.47 0.03 13.93
N GLU A 140 17.22 0.40 13.64
CA GLU A 140 16.10 0.21 14.56
C GLU A 140 15.29 -1.06 14.25
N ILE A 141 15.39 -1.58 13.00
CA ILE A 141 14.79 -2.86 12.63
C ILE A 141 15.90 -3.91 12.49
N ASP A 142 15.70 -5.06 13.10
CA ASP A 142 16.55 -6.22 12.84
C ASP A 142 16.17 -6.89 11.51
N SER A 143 16.76 -6.39 10.43
CA SER A 143 16.59 -6.95 9.10
C SER A 143 17.20 -8.34 8.91
N GLN A 144 18.00 -8.84 9.88
CA GLN A 144 18.65 -10.13 9.79
C GLN A 144 17.74 -11.26 10.27
N THR A 145 16.96 -11.03 11.32
CA THR A 145 15.99 -12.01 11.84
C THR A 145 14.83 -12.26 10.89
N MET A 146 14.47 -11.27 10.04
CA MET A 146 13.36 -11.39 9.09
C MET A 146 13.71 -12.05 7.77
N ALA A 147 15.00 -12.10 7.41
CA ALA A 147 15.47 -12.72 6.16
C ALA A 147 15.74 -14.23 6.30
N GLY A 148 14.98 -14.96 7.12
CA GLY A 148 15.02 -16.43 7.20
C GLY A 148 16.42 -17.03 7.22
N GLY A 149 17.09 -17.06 8.38
CA GLY A 149 18.07 -18.08 8.74
C GLY A 149 19.26 -18.32 7.83
N GLY A 150 19.97 -17.29 7.40
CA GLY A 150 21.27 -17.42 6.77
C GLY A 150 22.38 -16.84 7.65
N SER A 151 22.86 -17.61 8.60
CA SER A 151 24.08 -17.29 9.37
C SER A 151 25.30 -17.37 8.44
N GLY A 152 25.58 -16.27 7.76
CA GLY A 152 26.80 -16.14 6.95
C GLY A 152 27.23 -14.69 6.92
N THR A 153 28.50 -14.44 7.25
CA THR A 153 29.25 -13.19 7.15
C THR A 153 29.38 -12.64 5.71
N ALA A 154 28.59 -13.13 4.76
CA ALA A 154 28.54 -12.65 3.40
C ALA A 154 27.86 -11.26 3.36
N THR A 155 28.44 -10.36 2.61
CA THR A 155 27.91 -9.03 2.29
C THR A 155 26.45 -9.14 1.86
N VAL A 156 25.51 -8.82 2.79
CA VAL A 156 24.07 -8.87 2.53
C VAL A 156 23.77 -7.96 1.35
N SER A 157 23.27 -8.53 0.26
CA SER A 157 22.99 -7.80 -0.97
C SER A 157 21.86 -6.76 -0.73
N VAL A 158 21.80 -5.73 -1.60
CA VAL A 158 20.71 -4.74 -1.56
C VAL A 158 19.34 -5.43 -1.68
N SER A 159 19.23 -6.42 -2.57
CA SER A 159 18.01 -7.18 -2.79
C SER A 159 17.54 -7.95 -1.55
N SER A 160 18.48 -8.55 -0.80
CA SER A 160 18.18 -9.29 0.42
C SER A 160 17.66 -8.37 1.53
N ARG A 161 18.27 -7.19 1.71
CA ARG A 161 17.77 -6.18 2.67
C ARG A 161 16.37 -5.68 2.30
N MET A 162 16.16 -5.39 1.01
CA MET A 162 14.85 -4.92 0.56
C MET A 162 13.76 -5.98 0.73
N LYS A 163 14.06 -7.27 0.58
CA LYS A 163 13.14 -8.37 0.90
C LYS A 163 12.82 -8.45 2.39
N ALA A 164 13.79 -8.19 3.27
CA ALA A 164 13.55 -8.13 4.70
C ALA A 164 12.59 -7.00 5.08
N PHE A 165 12.75 -5.81 4.50
CA PHE A 165 11.80 -4.70 4.70
C PHE A 165 10.42 -5.02 4.14
N GLU A 166 10.35 -5.67 3.00
CA GLU A 166 9.10 -6.13 2.39
C GLU A 166 8.36 -7.12 3.30
N SER A 167 9.07 -8.09 3.87
CA SER A 167 8.52 -9.03 4.84
C SER A 167 8.00 -8.32 6.10
N PHE A 168 8.72 -7.32 6.60
CA PHE A 168 8.29 -6.51 7.74
C PHE A 168 7.00 -5.75 7.43
N ILE A 169 6.95 -5.08 6.27
CA ILE A 169 5.75 -4.35 5.83
C ILE A 169 4.57 -5.30 5.68
N LYS A 170 4.77 -6.51 5.11
CA LYS A 170 3.71 -7.52 4.98
C LYS A 170 3.07 -7.83 6.33
N VAL A 171 3.85 -8.11 7.35
CA VAL A 171 3.33 -8.42 8.70
C VAL A 171 2.59 -7.23 9.31
N GLN A 172 3.15 -6.01 9.20
CA GLN A 172 2.51 -4.81 9.72
C GLN A 172 1.25 -4.44 8.95
N SER A 173 1.23 -4.68 7.64
CA SER A 173 0.08 -4.43 6.79
C SER A 173 -1.09 -5.39 7.07
N ASP A 174 -0.81 -6.65 7.34
CA ASP A 174 -1.83 -7.62 7.74
C ASP A 174 -2.48 -7.22 9.08
N ALA A 175 -1.69 -6.71 10.01
CA ALA A 175 -2.20 -6.22 11.30
C ALA A 175 -3.04 -4.95 11.15
N ALA A 176 -2.61 -3.98 10.33
CA ALA A 176 -3.37 -2.76 10.05
C ALA A 176 -4.67 -3.05 9.31
N LEU A 177 -4.63 -3.94 8.31
CA LEU A 177 -5.79 -4.35 7.54
C LEU A 177 -6.84 -5.03 8.42
N ARG A 178 -6.41 -5.88 9.36
CA ARG A 178 -7.30 -6.53 10.35
C ARG A 178 -7.94 -5.50 11.28
N GLU A 179 -7.21 -4.51 11.72
CA GLU A 179 -7.73 -3.42 12.58
C GLU A 179 -8.78 -2.60 11.81
N VAL A 180 -8.49 -2.18 10.58
CA VAL A 180 -9.39 -1.38 9.76
C VAL A 180 -10.64 -2.19 9.38
N ALA A 181 -10.50 -3.47 9.00
CA ALA A 181 -11.62 -4.33 8.68
C ALA A 181 -12.60 -4.48 9.86
N GLY A 182 -12.10 -4.56 11.09
CA GLY A 182 -12.92 -4.64 12.28
C GLY A 182 -13.65 -3.34 12.67
N MET A 183 -13.30 -2.21 12.05
CA MET A 183 -13.97 -0.92 12.31
C MET A 183 -15.24 -0.72 11.46
N TYR A 184 -15.37 -1.39 10.33
CA TYR A 184 -16.42 -1.17 9.34
C TYR A 184 -17.19 -2.45 9.06
N ALA A 185 -18.51 -2.31 8.82
CA ALA A 185 -19.35 -3.40 8.31
C ALA A 185 -18.99 -3.70 6.84
N TYR A 186 -19.24 -4.93 6.39
CA TYR A 186 -18.96 -5.34 5.01
C TYR A 186 -19.83 -4.57 4.01
N ASP A 187 -21.15 -4.53 4.22
CA ASP A 187 -22.12 -3.88 3.34
C ASP A 187 -23.19 -3.07 4.11
N GLU A 188 -23.99 -2.30 3.36
CA GLU A 188 -25.02 -1.40 3.90
C GLU A 188 -26.15 -2.12 4.64
N ASN A 189 -26.39 -3.41 4.37
CA ASN A 189 -27.45 -4.17 5.04
C ASN A 189 -27.12 -4.47 6.51
N GLU A 190 -25.87 -4.27 6.90
CA GLU A 190 -25.35 -4.56 8.24
C GLU A 190 -24.86 -3.29 8.94
N ALA A 191 -24.72 -2.19 8.20
CA ALA A 191 -24.31 -0.89 8.72
C ALA A 191 -25.51 -0.14 9.33
N GLU A 192 -25.23 0.72 10.31
CA GLU A 192 -26.21 1.73 10.74
C GLU A 192 -26.47 2.72 9.59
N LYS A 193 -27.63 3.39 9.64
CA LYS A 193 -28.04 4.32 8.59
C LYS A 193 -26.97 5.41 8.41
N ASP A 194 -26.47 5.58 7.19
CA ASP A 194 -25.40 6.52 6.81
C ASP A 194 -23.97 6.16 7.31
N GLU A 195 -23.72 4.93 7.77
CA GLU A 195 -22.39 4.48 8.15
C GLU A 195 -21.59 4.02 6.92
N LEU A 196 -20.30 4.38 6.87
CA LEU A 196 -19.38 3.89 5.85
C LEU A 196 -19.17 2.38 5.96
N THR A 197 -19.25 1.69 4.82
CA THR A 197 -19.01 0.26 4.74
C THR A 197 -17.75 -0.06 3.93
N LEU A 198 -17.16 -1.24 4.16
CA LEU A 198 -15.97 -1.68 3.41
C LEU A 198 -16.20 -1.70 1.90
N ARG A 199 -17.44 -1.95 1.47
CA ARG A 199 -17.83 -2.02 0.07
C ARG A 199 -18.06 -0.64 -0.56
N ALA A 200 -18.64 0.31 0.16
CA ALA A 200 -19.00 1.63 -0.36
C ALA A 200 -17.93 2.71 -0.11
N GLY A 201 -17.21 2.64 1.03
CA GLY A 201 -16.28 3.66 1.50
C GLY A 201 -14.87 3.62 0.89
N GLY A 202 -14.74 3.30 -0.40
CA GLY A 202 -13.47 2.97 -1.04
C GLY A 202 -12.33 3.96 -0.81
N LYS A 203 -12.55 5.28 -0.91
CA LYS A 203 -11.48 6.28 -0.74
C LYS A 203 -11.18 6.54 0.74
N GLU A 204 -12.21 6.80 1.52
CA GLU A 204 -12.10 7.12 2.94
C GLU A 204 -11.44 5.99 3.72
N ILE A 205 -11.81 4.75 3.44
CA ILE A 205 -11.23 3.57 4.09
C ILE A 205 -9.76 3.37 3.68
N ASN A 206 -9.43 3.61 2.42
CA ASN A 206 -8.03 3.56 1.97
C ASN A 206 -7.16 4.64 2.64
N ASP A 207 -7.71 5.84 2.88
CA ASP A 207 -7.02 6.92 3.59
C ASP A 207 -6.80 6.57 5.07
N VAL A 208 -7.79 5.94 5.72
CA VAL A 208 -7.65 5.41 7.09
C VAL A 208 -6.60 4.31 7.14
N LEU A 209 -6.62 3.37 6.20
CA LEU A 209 -5.65 2.29 6.10
C LEU A 209 -4.23 2.85 5.90
N LEU A 210 -4.06 3.81 5.01
CA LEU A 210 -2.78 4.49 4.76
C LEU A 210 -2.26 5.18 6.02
N SER A 211 -3.12 5.88 6.76
CA SER A 211 -2.77 6.55 8.01
C SER A 211 -2.30 5.55 9.08
N LYS A 212 -3.07 4.48 9.29
CA LYS A 212 -2.73 3.41 10.24
C LYS A 212 -1.42 2.69 9.89
N LEU A 213 -1.19 2.44 8.59
CA LEU A 213 0.06 1.86 8.12
C LEU A 213 1.25 2.76 8.42
N ASN A 214 1.15 4.05 8.08
CA ASN A 214 2.25 4.99 8.31
C ASN A 214 2.51 5.23 9.81
N GLU A 215 1.49 5.21 10.66
CA GLU A 215 1.64 5.24 12.11
C GLU A 215 2.46 4.06 12.62
N ARG A 216 2.12 2.83 12.22
CA ARG A 216 2.84 1.60 12.59
C ARG A 216 4.27 1.55 12.05
N LEU A 217 4.49 2.08 10.85
CA LEU A 217 5.78 2.08 10.18
C LEU A 217 6.68 3.26 10.55
N ALA A 218 6.19 4.24 11.31
CA ALA A 218 6.93 5.46 11.67
C ALA A 218 8.27 5.18 12.37
N MET A 219 8.32 4.13 13.21
CA MET A 219 9.55 3.73 13.90
C MET A 219 10.55 3.04 12.96
N SER A 220 10.09 2.50 11.86
CA SER A 220 10.91 1.69 10.95
C SER A 220 11.60 2.50 9.85
N GLY A 221 11.30 3.79 9.72
CA GLY A 221 11.81 4.62 8.64
C GLY A 221 11.29 4.25 7.25
N LEU A 222 10.24 3.42 7.18
CA LEU A 222 9.53 3.04 5.97
C LEU A 222 8.28 3.92 5.82
N GLU A 223 7.90 4.24 4.60
CA GLU A 223 6.73 5.05 4.28
C GLU A 223 5.89 4.35 3.22
N VAL A 224 4.60 4.22 3.48
CA VAL A 224 3.62 3.80 2.49
C VAL A 224 3.08 5.03 1.79
N LEU A 225 3.20 5.08 0.48
CA LEU A 225 2.72 6.18 -0.38
C LEU A 225 1.25 5.99 -0.74
N GLU A 226 0.85 4.74 -0.92
CA GLU A 226 -0.48 4.36 -1.34
C GLU A 226 -0.85 3.00 -0.74
N ALA A 227 -2.07 2.89 -0.24
CA ALA A 227 -2.67 1.65 0.24
C ALA A 227 -4.09 1.54 -0.31
N ARG A 228 -4.40 0.42 -0.97
CA ARG A 228 -5.73 0.18 -1.52
C ARG A 228 -6.18 -1.24 -1.24
N ILE A 229 -7.44 -1.40 -0.88
CA ILE A 229 -8.09 -2.69 -0.84
C ILE A 229 -8.32 -3.14 -2.29
N ASN A 230 -7.80 -4.31 -2.67
CA ASN A 230 -7.91 -4.87 -4.02
C ASN A 230 -8.82 -6.10 -4.08
N TYR A 231 -9.08 -6.72 -2.93
CA TYR A 231 -9.94 -7.90 -2.83
C TYR A 231 -10.81 -7.80 -1.58
N LEU A 232 -12.10 -8.03 -1.76
CA LEU A 232 -13.08 -8.03 -0.68
C LEU A 232 -14.21 -9.00 -1.00
N ALA A 233 -14.37 -10.04 -0.19
CA ALA A 233 -15.43 -11.03 -0.35
C ALA A 233 -15.76 -11.66 1.00
N TYR A 234 -16.96 -12.18 1.17
CA TYR A 234 -17.27 -13.07 2.29
C TYR A 234 -16.41 -14.33 2.24
N SER A 235 -16.03 -14.85 3.38
CA SER A 235 -15.31 -16.11 3.42
C SER A 235 -16.19 -17.25 2.86
N PRO A 236 -15.58 -18.28 2.22
CA PRO A 236 -16.33 -19.36 1.57
C PRO A 236 -17.34 -20.06 2.48
N GLU A 237 -17.07 -20.10 3.79
CA GLU A 237 -17.95 -20.78 4.76
C GLU A 237 -19.31 -20.11 4.91
N ILE A 238 -19.39 -18.78 4.76
CA ILE A 238 -20.63 -18.04 4.94
C ILE A 238 -21.18 -17.40 3.65
N ALA A 239 -20.41 -17.43 2.56
CA ALA A 239 -20.77 -16.75 1.30
C ALA A 239 -22.17 -17.15 0.80
N ALA A 240 -22.51 -18.44 0.84
CA ALA A 240 -23.84 -18.93 0.40
C ALA A 240 -24.97 -18.43 1.29
N VAL A 241 -24.76 -18.33 2.60
CA VAL A 241 -25.75 -17.82 3.54
C VAL A 241 -25.96 -16.34 3.36
N MET A 242 -24.88 -15.58 3.21
CA MET A 242 -24.92 -14.13 2.98
C MET A 242 -25.54 -13.76 1.64
N LEU A 243 -25.31 -14.55 0.59
CA LEU A 243 -25.98 -14.36 -0.70
C LEU A 243 -27.51 -14.52 -0.55
N ARG A 244 -27.99 -15.54 0.17
CA ARG A 244 -29.43 -15.72 0.43
C ARG A 244 -30.00 -14.56 1.21
N ARG A 245 -29.27 -14.05 2.21
CA ARG A 245 -29.69 -12.87 2.99
C ARG A 245 -29.80 -11.62 2.12
N GLN A 246 -28.80 -11.37 1.25
CA GLN A 246 -28.83 -10.26 0.30
C GLN A 246 -30.00 -10.40 -0.69
N GLN A 247 -30.28 -11.59 -1.19
CA GLN A 247 -31.43 -11.86 -2.06
C GLN A 247 -32.75 -11.57 -1.34
N ALA A 248 -32.91 -12.02 -0.10
CA ALA A 248 -34.10 -11.74 0.68
C ALA A 248 -34.30 -10.24 0.95
N ALA A 249 -33.23 -9.55 1.34
CA ALA A 249 -33.25 -8.09 1.53
C ALA A 249 -33.60 -7.35 0.24
N ALA A 250 -33.03 -7.75 -0.88
CA ALA A 250 -33.32 -7.17 -2.19
C ALA A 250 -34.78 -7.37 -2.61
N ILE A 251 -35.38 -8.56 -2.35
CA ILE A 251 -36.78 -8.83 -2.62
C ILE A 251 -37.68 -7.93 -1.77
N ILE A 252 -37.38 -7.79 -0.48
CA ILE A 252 -38.15 -6.90 0.43
C ILE A 252 -38.08 -5.46 -0.05
N SER A 253 -36.86 -4.94 -0.32
CA SER A 253 -36.67 -3.59 -0.82
C SER A 253 -37.37 -3.34 -2.17
N ALA A 254 -37.33 -4.31 -3.08
CA ALA A 254 -38.07 -4.23 -4.33
C ALA A 254 -39.57 -4.15 -4.12
N ARG A 255 -40.14 -4.96 -3.21
CA ARG A 255 -41.55 -4.92 -2.86
C ARG A 255 -41.98 -3.61 -2.21
N GLU A 256 -41.17 -3.07 -1.29
CA GLU A 256 -41.40 -1.76 -0.71
C GLU A 256 -41.49 -0.67 -1.80
N LYS A 257 -40.58 -0.67 -2.77
CA LYS A 257 -40.61 0.27 -3.90
C LYS A 257 -41.82 0.09 -4.80
N ILE A 258 -42.26 -1.14 -5.03
CA ILE A 258 -43.47 -1.41 -5.79
C ILE A 258 -44.71 -0.84 -5.05
N VAL A 259 -44.81 -1.08 -3.74
CA VAL A 259 -45.95 -0.56 -2.94
C VAL A 259 -45.90 0.97 -2.90
N GLU A 260 -44.76 1.59 -2.65
CA GLU A 260 -44.58 3.04 -2.66
C GLU A 260 -45.00 3.65 -4.01
N GLY A 261 -44.54 3.05 -5.11
CA GLY A 261 -44.94 3.43 -6.46
C GLY A 261 -46.40 3.26 -6.74
N ALA A 262 -47.02 2.14 -6.31
CA ALA A 262 -48.45 1.87 -6.47
C ALA A 262 -49.30 2.90 -5.72
N VAL A 263 -48.96 3.20 -4.44
CA VAL A 263 -49.63 4.22 -3.65
C VAL A 263 -49.56 5.60 -4.32
N SER A 264 -48.38 5.98 -4.82
CA SER A 264 -48.17 7.23 -5.55
C SER A 264 -49.02 7.30 -6.84
N MET A 265 -49.07 6.21 -7.62
CA MET A 265 -49.89 6.14 -8.84
C MET A 265 -51.37 6.20 -8.55
N VAL A 266 -51.85 5.48 -7.53
CA VAL A 266 -53.28 5.53 -7.12
C VAL A 266 -53.68 6.92 -6.66
N LYS A 267 -52.82 7.58 -5.85
CA LYS A 267 -53.07 8.96 -5.43
C LYS A 267 -53.18 9.91 -6.62
N MET A 268 -52.19 9.81 -7.55
CA MET A 268 -52.17 10.64 -8.75
C MET A 268 -53.41 10.39 -9.65
N ALA A 269 -53.89 9.14 -9.77
CA ALA A 269 -55.09 8.81 -10.52
C ALA A 269 -56.34 9.42 -9.89
N LEU A 270 -56.50 9.34 -8.57
CA LEU A 270 -57.63 9.93 -7.85
C LEU A 270 -57.65 11.46 -7.93
N ASP A 271 -56.50 12.10 -7.78
CA ASP A 271 -56.34 13.56 -7.88
C ASP A 271 -56.73 14.03 -9.29
N LYS A 272 -56.24 13.37 -10.35
CA LYS A 272 -56.61 13.67 -11.77
C LYS A 272 -58.11 13.50 -12.04
N LEU A 273 -58.72 12.40 -11.60
CA LEU A 273 -60.17 12.17 -11.79
C LEU A 273 -61.03 13.23 -11.11
N LYS A 274 -60.56 13.72 -9.96
CA LYS A 274 -61.21 14.83 -9.25
C LYS A 274 -61.08 16.16 -9.97
N ASP A 275 -59.86 16.50 -10.42
CA ASP A 275 -59.54 17.77 -11.06
C ASP A 275 -60.20 17.90 -12.45
N GLU A 276 -60.31 16.80 -13.22
CA GLU A 276 -60.93 16.74 -14.52
C GLU A 276 -62.47 16.57 -14.45
N GLY A 277 -63.04 16.39 -13.26
CA GLY A 277 -64.48 16.26 -13.05
C GLY A 277 -65.14 15.06 -13.76
N VAL A 278 -64.31 13.99 -14.02
CA VAL A 278 -64.77 12.84 -14.80
C VAL A 278 -65.78 12.00 -14.03
N VAL A 279 -65.59 11.88 -12.71
CA VAL A 279 -66.47 11.09 -11.81
C VAL A 279 -66.48 11.71 -10.41
N GLU A 280 -67.67 11.95 -9.83
CA GLU A 280 -67.84 12.20 -8.41
C GLU A 280 -67.84 10.85 -7.66
N LEU A 281 -66.79 10.55 -6.94
CA LEU A 281 -66.62 9.33 -6.15
C LEU A 281 -66.92 9.64 -4.69
N ASP A 282 -67.87 8.91 -4.09
CA ASP A 282 -68.07 8.88 -2.65
C ASP A 282 -66.91 8.11 -1.98
N GLU A 283 -66.75 8.21 -0.67
CA GLU A 283 -65.59 7.62 0.05
C GLU A 283 -65.59 6.08 -0.03
N GLU A 284 -66.73 5.43 -0.14
CA GLU A 284 -66.84 3.97 -0.26
C GLU A 284 -66.37 3.49 -1.62
N ARG A 285 -66.75 4.19 -2.70
CA ARG A 285 -66.30 3.89 -4.07
C ARG A 285 -64.82 4.21 -4.28
N LYS A 286 -64.31 5.29 -3.65
CA LYS A 286 -62.85 5.54 -3.62
C LYS A 286 -62.09 4.42 -2.95
N ALA A 287 -62.52 3.92 -1.80
CA ALA A 287 -61.88 2.82 -1.10
C ALA A 287 -61.88 1.53 -1.93
N ALA A 288 -63.01 1.22 -2.59
CA ALA A 288 -63.08 0.07 -3.48
C ALA A 288 -62.13 0.20 -4.71
N MET A 289 -62.04 1.39 -5.32
CA MET A 289 -61.14 1.66 -6.44
C MET A 289 -59.68 1.56 -6.01
N VAL A 290 -59.31 2.14 -4.86
CA VAL A 290 -57.96 2.03 -4.29
C VAL A 290 -57.58 0.58 -4.07
N SER A 291 -58.47 -0.20 -3.45
CA SER A 291 -58.20 -1.63 -3.22
C SER A 291 -57.96 -2.40 -4.52
N ASN A 292 -58.82 -2.20 -5.52
CA ASN A 292 -58.67 -2.86 -6.82
C ASN A 292 -57.41 -2.46 -7.56
N LEU A 293 -57.09 -1.17 -7.58
CA LEU A 293 -55.86 -0.67 -8.21
C LEU A 293 -54.59 -1.18 -7.50
N MET A 294 -54.59 -1.18 -6.15
CA MET A 294 -53.47 -1.70 -5.39
C MET A 294 -53.21 -3.18 -5.64
N VAL A 295 -54.27 -4.00 -5.74
CA VAL A 295 -54.13 -5.42 -6.08
C VAL A 295 -53.50 -5.60 -7.44
N VAL A 296 -53.94 -4.84 -8.46
CA VAL A 296 -53.39 -4.94 -9.81
C VAL A 296 -51.96 -4.43 -9.88
N LEU A 297 -51.63 -3.33 -9.21
CA LEU A 297 -50.32 -2.69 -9.27
C LEU A 297 -49.26 -3.41 -8.44
N CYS A 298 -49.67 -4.08 -7.34
CA CYS A 298 -48.75 -4.84 -6.47
C CYS A 298 -48.66 -6.33 -6.80
N ALA A 299 -49.40 -6.84 -7.77
CA ALA A 299 -49.36 -8.25 -8.17
C ALA A 299 -48.06 -8.56 -8.92
N ASP A 300 -47.46 -9.71 -8.63
CA ASP A 300 -46.27 -10.23 -9.36
C ASP A 300 -46.61 -10.76 -10.76
N GLU A 301 -47.88 -11.16 -11.00
CA GLU A 301 -48.37 -11.62 -12.27
C GLU A 301 -49.32 -10.58 -12.92
N SER A 302 -49.33 -10.53 -14.25
CA SER A 302 -50.28 -9.66 -14.99
C SER A 302 -51.71 -10.01 -14.68
N ALA A 303 -52.46 -9.08 -14.10
CA ALA A 303 -53.88 -9.27 -13.79
C ALA A 303 -54.65 -9.54 -15.08
N GLN A 304 -55.38 -10.67 -15.13
CA GLN A 304 -56.33 -10.94 -16.19
C GLN A 304 -57.67 -10.30 -15.81
N PRO A 305 -58.13 -9.27 -16.53
CA PRO A 305 -59.39 -8.63 -16.22
C PRO A 305 -60.53 -9.61 -16.52
N VAL A 306 -61.24 -10.03 -15.51
CA VAL A 306 -62.53 -10.72 -15.68
C VAL A 306 -63.61 -9.64 -15.83
N VAL A 307 -64.04 -9.40 -17.06
CA VAL A 307 -65.15 -8.51 -17.32
C VAL A 307 -66.45 -9.26 -16.98
N ASN A 308 -67.04 -8.91 -15.84
CA ASN A 308 -68.35 -9.40 -15.53
C ASN A 308 -69.38 -8.62 -16.34
N THR A 309 -69.80 -9.17 -17.46
CA THR A 309 -70.94 -8.69 -18.23
C THR A 309 -72.21 -9.11 -17.53
N GLY A 310 -72.37 -8.62 -16.25
CA GLY A 310 -73.60 -8.87 -15.49
C GLY A 310 -74.81 -8.49 -16.29
N SER A 311 -75.77 -9.41 -16.33
CA SER A 311 -77.09 -9.20 -16.92
C SER A 311 -77.73 -7.93 -16.35
N LEU A 312 -77.94 -6.98 -17.21
CA LEU A 312 -78.89 -5.86 -16.93
C LEU A 312 -80.24 -6.45 -16.73
N TYR A 313 -80.71 -6.62 -15.48
CA TYR A 313 -82.09 -6.69 -15.08
C TYR A 313 -82.19 -5.95 -13.78
#